data_5c60d142237f1129caae2e7c98849343
#
_entry.id   5c60d142237f1129caae2e7c98849343
#
_cell.length_a   1.000
_cell.length_b   1.000
_cell.length_c   1.000
_cell.angle_alpha   90.00
_cell.angle_beta   90.00
_cell.angle_gamma   90.00
#
_symmetry.space_group_name_H-M   'P 1'
#
loop_
_entity.id
_entity.type
_entity.pdbx_description
1 polymer ?
#
loop_
_entity_poly.entity_id
_entity_poly.type
_entity_poly.pdbx_seq_one_letter_code
_entity_poly.pdbx_strand_id
1 'polypeptide(L)'
;MRKAHLLVTLALVCCTTYTMACTNFLFTKGATKDGSTMVTYSADSHVLYGELYHWPAQDWPAGSMLDVYEWDTGKFMGKIPQVAHTYNVVGNMNE
;
A
#
# COMPACT_ATOMS: atom_id res chain seq x y z
N MET A 1 -34.10 31.12 -9.54
CA MET A 1 -32.65 31.08 -9.76
C MET A 1 -31.86 30.95 -8.45
N ARG A 2 -32.07 31.75 -7.40
CA ARG A 2 -31.31 31.67 -6.12
C ARG A 2 -31.36 30.30 -5.40
N LYS A 3 -32.53 29.60 -5.44
CA LYS A 3 -32.67 28.26 -4.83
C LYS A 3 -31.89 27.18 -5.56
N ALA A 4 -31.79 27.27 -6.91
CA ALA A 4 -30.99 26.33 -7.70
C ALA A 4 -29.50 26.50 -7.44
N HIS A 5 -28.99 27.72 -7.32
CA HIS A 5 -27.59 27.96 -6.97
C HIS A 5 -27.25 27.46 -5.56
N LEU A 6 -28.15 27.64 -4.59
CA LEU A 6 -27.97 27.13 -3.21
C LEU A 6 -27.86 25.60 -3.20
N LEU A 7 -28.72 24.88 -3.95
CA LEU A 7 -28.69 23.43 -4.05
C LEU A 7 -27.42 22.90 -4.73
N VAL A 8 -26.98 23.58 -5.79
CA VAL A 8 -25.72 23.21 -6.48
C VAL A 8 -24.51 23.43 -5.58
N THR A 9 -24.48 24.55 -4.84
CA THR A 9 -23.38 24.83 -3.90
C THR A 9 -23.36 23.82 -2.76
N LEU A 10 -24.52 23.44 -2.22
CA LEU A 10 -24.63 22.44 -1.16
C LEU A 10 -24.19 21.06 -1.65
N ALA A 11 -24.56 20.67 -2.88
CA ALA A 11 -24.13 19.42 -3.50
C ALA A 11 -22.61 19.38 -3.74
N LEU A 12 -22.02 20.50 -4.21
CA LEU A 12 -20.56 20.60 -4.37
C LEU A 12 -19.81 20.47 -3.04
N VAL A 13 -20.31 21.11 -1.98
CA VAL A 13 -19.71 21.03 -0.63
C VAL A 13 -19.82 19.62 -0.05
N CYS A 14 -20.93 18.91 -0.27
CA CYS A 14 -21.06 17.51 0.15
C CYS A 14 -20.13 16.55 -0.60
N CYS A 15 -19.76 16.83 -1.85
CA CYS A 15 -18.82 15.99 -2.61
C CYS A 15 -17.35 16.13 -2.17
N THR A 16 -16.99 17.13 -1.37
CA THR A 16 -15.58 17.38 -0.97
C THR A 16 -15.19 16.72 0.36
N THR A 17 -16.08 15.98 1.03
CA THR A 17 -15.85 15.55 2.42
C THR A 17 -15.26 14.16 2.61
N TYR A 18 -14.99 13.39 1.54
CA TYR A 18 -14.39 12.06 1.67
C TYR A 18 -13.37 11.79 0.55
N THR A 19 -12.22 12.44 0.63
CA THR A 19 -11.04 11.97 -0.10
C THR A 19 -10.12 11.26 0.87
N MET A 20 -10.35 9.99 1.12
CA MET A 20 -9.30 9.12 1.65
C MET A 20 -8.40 8.78 0.46
N ALA A 21 -7.21 9.31 0.45
CA ALA A 21 -6.28 9.12 -0.65
C ALA A 21 -4.95 8.59 -0.11
N CYS A 22 -4.60 7.36 -0.52
CA CYS A 22 -3.25 6.85 -0.35
C CYS A 22 -2.29 7.59 -1.29
N THR A 23 -1.06 7.80 -0.85
CA THR A 23 -0.03 8.44 -1.66
C THR A 23 1.07 7.45 -2.02
N ASN A 24 1.36 7.33 -3.32
CA ASN A 24 2.38 6.43 -3.83
C ASN A 24 3.36 7.19 -4.71
N PHE A 25 4.65 6.83 -4.62
CA PHE A 25 5.67 7.29 -5.54
C PHE A 25 6.34 6.11 -6.22
N LEU A 26 6.54 6.22 -7.53
CA LEU A 26 7.31 5.29 -8.34
C LEU A 26 8.55 5.99 -8.84
N PHE A 27 9.73 5.47 -8.47
CA PHE A 27 11.01 5.97 -8.93
C PHE A 27 11.58 5.00 -9.95
N THR A 28 11.79 5.49 -11.17
CA THR A 28 12.39 4.70 -12.25
C THR A 28 13.91 4.80 -12.24
N LYS A 29 14.59 3.92 -12.96
CA LYS A 29 16.06 3.91 -13.09
C LYS A 29 16.67 5.24 -13.47
N GLY A 30 15.96 6.06 -14.25
CA GLY A 30 16.46 7.38 -14.67
C GLY A 30 16.35 8.46 -13.58
N ALA A 31 15.59 8.22 -12.53
CA ALA A 31 15.39 9.15 -11.42
C ALA A 31 16.32 8.88 -10.20
N THR A 32 17.08 7.77 -10.24
CA THR A 32 17.97 7.36 -9.15
C THR A 32 19.43 7.43 -9.59
N LYS A 33 20.32 7.72 -8.63
CA LYS A 33 21.74 7.85 -8.89
C LYS A 33 22.41 6.51 -9.27
N ASP A 34 21.93 5.43 -8.68
CA ASP A 34 22.47 4.07 -8.81
C ASP A 34 21.70 3.19 -9.80
N GLY A 35 20.66 3.75 -10.46
CA GLY A 35 19.80 3.01 -11.38
C GLY A 35 18.83 2.06 -10.71
N SER A 36 18.61 2.17 -9.41
CA SER A 36 17.57 1.40 -8.70
C SER A 36 16.16 1.85 -9.08
N THR A 37 15.18 0.98 -8.88
CA THR A 37 13.75 1.32 -8.92
C THR A 37 13.17 1.22 -7.53
N MET A 38 12.31 2.15 -7.15
CA MET A 38 11.65 2.14 -5.84
C MET A 38 10.17 2.44 -5.98
N VAL A 39 9.39 1.87 -5.07
CA VAL A 39 7.96 2.18 -4.90
C VAL A 39 7.75 2.51 -3.44
N THR A 40 7.04 3.59 -3.17
CA THR A 40 6.56 3.90 -1.83
C THR A 40 5.05 3.77 -1.78
N TYR A 41 4.53 3.40 -0.64
CA TYR A 41 3.10 3.36 -0.36
C TYR A 41 2.83 3.98 1.01
N SER A 42 1.85 4.86 1.09
CA SER A 42 1.36 5.42 2.33
C SER A 42 -0.15 5.27 2.37
N ALA A 43 -0.65 4.47 3.29
CA ALA A 43 -2.07 4.33 3.56
C ALA A 43 -2.52 5.42 4.53
N ASP A 44 -3.52 6.20 4.14
CA ASP A 44 -4.13 7.20 5.02
C ASP A 44 -5.19 6.51 5.89
N SER A 45 -4.79 6.16 7.12
CA SER A 45 -5.69 5.53 8.08
C SER A 45 -5.44 6.05 9.49
N HIS A 46 -6.51 6.10 10.28
CA HIS A 46 -6.44 6.48 11.70
C HIS A 46 -6.28 5.29 12.64
N VAL A 47 -6.40 4.06 12.12
CA VAL A 47 -6.49 2.84 12.95
C VAL A 47 -5.50 1.76 12.54
N LEU A 48 -4.79 1.95 11.44
CA LEU A 48 -3.80 0.99 10.97
C LEU A 48 -2.43 1.37 11.53
N TYR A 49 -1.95 0.55 12.47
CA TYR A 49 -0.63 0.69 13.08
C TYR A 49 0.14 -0.59 12.85
N GLY A 50 1.43 -0.46 12.58
CA GLY A 50 2.31 -1.61 12.43
C GLY A 50 3.67 -1.32 13.03
N GLU A 51 4.39 -2.37 13.37
CA GLU A 51 5.80 -2.29 13.70
C GLU A 51 6.61 -1.97 12.43
N LEU A 52 7.77 -1.36 12.60
CA LEU A 52 8.69 -1.14 11.50
C LEU A 52 9.38 -2.47 11.15
N TYR A 53 9.17 -2.92 9.93
CA TYR A 53 9.78 -4.13 9.39
C TYR A 53 10.86 -3.80 8.36
N HIS A 54 11.86 -4.65 8.30
CA HIS A 54 12.82 -4.68 7.21
C HIS A 54 12.92 -6.11 6.70
N TRP A 55 12.53 -6.33 5.45
CA TRP A 55 12.69 -7.59 4.76
C TRP A 55 13.70 -7.43 3.62
N PRO A 56 14.88 -8.02 3.76
CA PRO A 56 15.91 -7.94 2.75
C PRO A 56 15.49 -8.68 1.47
N ALA A 57 16.05 -8.25 0.35
CA ALA A 57 15.92 -8.98 -0.91
C ALA A 57 16.44 -10.41 -0.75
N GLN A 58 15.74 -11.38 -1.34
CA GLN A 58 16.06 -12.80 -1.20
C GLN A 58 15.68 -13.59 -2.44
N ASP A 59 16.52 -14.58 -2.78
CA ASP A 59 16.21 -15.61 -3.76
C ASP A 59 15.59 -16.83 -3.07
N TRP A 60 14.57 -17.39 -3.67
CA TRP A 60 13.80 -18.51 -3.13
C TRP A 60 14.00 -19.76 -4.00
N PRO A 61 14.18 -20.94 -3.40
CA PRO A 61 14.25 -22.20 -4.15
C PRO A 61 13.00 -22.44 -4.99
N ALA A 62 13.18 -23.12 -6.13
CA ALA A 62 12.05 -23.50 -6.97
C ALA A 62 11.06 -24.37 -6.18
N GLY A 63 9.77 -24.08 -6.31
CA GLY A 63 8.71 -24.78 -5.58
C GLY A 63 8.49 -24.31 -4.14
N SER A 64 9.18 -23.26 -3.67
CA SER A 64 8.91 -22.65 -2.38
C SER A 64 7.45 -22.18 -2.28
N MET A 65 6.89 -22.24 -1.11
CA MET A 65 5.54 -21.79 -0.79
C MET A 65 5.59 -20.71 0.29
N LEU A 66 4.80 -19.67 0.11
CA LEU A 66 4.58 -18.63 1.11
C LEU A 66 3.34 -18.96 1.95
N ASP A 67 3.50 -18.99 3.26
CA ASP A 67 2.40 -19.11 4.20
C ASP A 67 1.68 -17.76 4.32
N VAL A 68 0.37 -17.75 4.11
CA VAL A 68 -0.46 -16.55 4.20
C VAL A 68 -1.23 -16.58 5.50
N TYR A 69 -1.15 -15.49 6.24
CA TYR A 69 -1.86 -15.31 7.50
C TYR A 69 -2.75 -14.07 7.42
N GLU A 70 -3.87 -14.13 8.11
CA GLU A 70 -4.70 -12.95 8.33
C GLU A 70 -3.94 -11.98 9.26
N TRP A 71 -3.87 -10.73 8.88
CA TRP A 71 -2.95 -9.76 9.50
C TRP A 71 -3.32 -9.42 10.97
N ASP A 72 -4.60 -9.38 11.32
CA ASP A 72 -5.09 -8.96 12.64
C ASP A 72 -5.19 -10.10 13.64
N THR A 73 -5.56 -11.30 13.19
CA THR A 73 -5.76 -12.47 14.05
C THR A 73 -4.57 -13.46 14.02
N GLY A 74 -3.70 -13.35 13.01
CA GLY A 74 -2.64 -14.33 12.76
C GLY A 74 -3.17 -15.70 12.31
N LYS A 75 -4.44 -15.79 11.89
CA LYS A 75 -5.03 -17.03 11.41
C LYS A 75 -4.39 -17.47 10.10
N PHE A 76 -3.95 -18.72 10.04
CA PHE A 76 -3.42 -19.30 8.81
C PHE A 76 -4.51 -19.42 7.74
N MET A 77 -4.28 -18.81 6.59
CA MET A 77 -5.23 -18.76 5.47
C MET A 77 -4.90 -19.75 4.36
N GLY A 78 -3.68 -20.24 4.31
CA GLY A 78 -3.22 -21.18 3.30
C GLY A 78 -1.82 -20.85 2.80
N LYS A 79 -1.46 -21.47 1.67
CA LYS A 79 -0.15 -21.29 1.03
C LYS A 79 -0.34 -20.87 -0.42
N ILE A 80 0.52 -19.96 -0.87
CA ILE A 80 0.61 -19.59 -2.29
C ILE A 80 2.02 -19.87 -2.82
N PRO A 81 2.20 -20.08 -4.13
CA PRO A 81 3.54 -20.21 -4.70
C PRO A 81 4.39 -18.95 -4.41
N GLN A 82 5.58 -19.15 -3.87
CA GLN A 82 6.54 -18.08 -3.66
C GLN A 82 7.16 -17.68 -4.99
N VAL A 83 7.33 -16.37 -5.21
CA VAL A 83 8.09 -15.85 -6.35
C VAL A 83 9.57 -16.19 -6.20
N ALA A 84 10.29 -16.35 -7.32
CA ALA A 84 11.70 -16.76 -7.29
C ALA A 84 12.62 -15.71 -6.63
N HIS A 85 12.25 -14.42 -6.68
CA HIS A 85 13.02 -13.33 -6.09
C HIS A 85 12.09 -12.33 -5.42
N THR A 86 12.41 -11.92 -4.20
CA THR A 86 11.75 -10.82 -3.49
C THR A 86 12.70 -9.65 -3.33
N TYR A 87 12.17 -8.44 -3.41
CA TYR A 87 12.94 -7.21 -3.28
C TYR A 87 13.02 -6.77 -1.81
N ASN A 88 13.93 -5.85 -1.55
CA ASN A 88 14.09 -5.24 -0.24
C ASN A 88 12.87 -4.37 0.09
N VAL A 89 12.29 -4.58 1.26
CA VAL A 89 11.11 -3.84 1.75
C VAL A 89 11.41 -3.28 3.14
N VAL A 90 11.13 -2.00 3.33
CA VAL A 90 11.18 -1.32 4.62
C VAL A 90 9.86 -0.58 4.81
N GLY A 91 9.21 -0.78 5.94
CA GLY A 91 7.96 -0.10 6.24
C GLY A 91 7.26 -0.68 7.46
N ASN A 92 6.14 -0.10 7.77
CA ASN A 92 5.18 -0.65 8.71
C ASN A 92 4.06 -1.30 7.89
N MET A 93 4.06 -2.62 7.86
CA MET A 93 3.05 -3.38 7.13
C MET A 93 1.95 -3.80 8.10
N ASN A 94 0.76 -3.48 7.76
CA ASN A 94 -0.44 -3.79 8.52
C ASN A 94 -1.53 -4.45 7.65
N GLU A 95 -1.18 -4.84 6.44
CA GLU A 95 -2.04 -5.61 5.53
C GLU A 95 -1.21 -6.64 4.75
#